data_2b1c724557760fe9fd46b1a353daead9
#
_entry.id   2b1c724557760fe9fd46b1a353daead9
#
_cell.length_a   1.000
_cell.length_b   1.000
_cell.length_c   1.000
_cell.angle_alpha   90.00
_cell.angle_beta   90.00
_cell.angle_gamma   90.00
#
_symmetry.space_group_name_H-M   'P 1'
#
loop_
_entity.id
_entity.type
_entity.pdbx_description
1 polymer ?
#
loop_
_entity_poly.entity_id
_entity_poly.type
_entity_poly.pdbx_seq_one_letter_code
_entity_poly.pdbx_strand_id
1 'polypeptide(L)'
;IIVTGGTITTTDSYCLGETAAVLTVSGGTTSATTSNVLTYQWESGPNDSSFSPISGQTGPTYQPPTDTLGTTFYRRKIIETSNGLSCEDYSNAISITVKTLDAGEISGNEEICYDGAPSSINSVRDASVAGEVITYDWQQSIDNGVSWTDAPSNNSATLIFGSRTLTQTTQFKRIAFSTSCTVSK
;
A
#
# COMPACT_ATOMS: atom_id res chain seq x y z
N ILE A 1 -4.94 -20.16 -35.58
CA ILE A 1 -4.48 -19.09 -34.66
C ILE A 1 -4.25 -19.71 -33.30
N ILE A 2 -3.10 -19.48 -32.68
CA ILE A 2 -2.81 -19.87 -31.31
C ILE A 2 -2.61 -18.55 -30.54
N VAL A 3 -3.45 -18.31 -29.55
CA VAL A 3 -3.40 -17.14 -28.68
C VAL A 3 -2.88 -17.57 -27.30
N THR A 4 -1.99 -16.77 -26.74
CA THR A 4 -1.43 -17.00 -25.40
C THR A 4 -1.64 -15.75 -24.56
N GLY A 5 -2.29 -15.89 -23.39
CA GLY A 5 -2.65 -14.79 -22.50
C GLY A 5 -1.46 -14.08 -21.86
N GLY A 6 -0.36 -14.81 -21.68
CA GLY A 6 0.86 -14.30 -21.02
C GLY A 6 0.78 -14.31 -19.49
N THR A 7 1.76 -13.70 -18.84
CA THR A 7 1.93 -13.77 -17.38
C THR A 7 2.06 -12.37 -16.78
N ILE A 8 1.29 -12.11 -15.72
CA ILE A 8 1.45 -10.98 -14.81
C ILE A 8 2.28 -11.48 -13.62
N THR A 9 3.35 -10.77 -13.24
CA THR A 9 4.30 -11.23 -12.21
C THR A 9 4.19 -10.51 -10.88
N THR A 10 3.40 -9.43 -10.80
CA THR A 10 3.28 -8.59 -9.61
C THR A 10 2.11 -9.03 -8.75
N THR A 11 2.38 -9.32 -7.48
CA THR A 11 1.38 -9.42 -6.40
C THR A 11 1.84 -8.49 -5.29
N ASP A 12 1.07 -7.44 -4.99
CA ASP A 12 1.49 -6.41 -4.06
C ASP A 12 0.39 -6.05 -3.06
N SER A 13 0.81 -5.46 -1.94
CA SER A 13 -0.07 -4.79 -0.99
C SER A 13 0.24 -3.30 -0.97
N TYR A 14 -0.79 -2.49 -0.88
CA TYR A 14 -0.71 -1.03 -0.86
C TYR A 14 -1.48 -0.47 0.32
N CYS A 15 -1.08 0.69 0.78
CA CYS A 15 -1.92 1.51 1.65
C CYS A 15 -3.05 2.15 0.86
N LEU A 16 -4.16 2.39 1.54
CA LEU A 16 -5.29 3.14 1.01
C LEU A 16 -4.83 4.50 0.46
N GLY A 17 -5.07 4.75 -0.82
CA GLY A 17 -4.72 5.98 -1.51
C GLY A 17 -3.28 6.05 -2.06
N GLU A 18 -2.46 5.02 -1.90
CA GLU A 18 -1.16 4.95 -2.56
C GLU A 18 -1.30 4.69 -4.07
N THR A 19 -0.26 5.00 -4.82
CA THR A 19 -0.24 4.70 -6.25
C THR A 19 0.24 3.26 -6.48
N ALA A 20 -0.64 2.39 -6.96
CA ALA A 20 -0.27 1.04 -7.32
C ALA A 20 0.68 1.00 -8.53
N ALA A 21 1.52 -0.02 -8.61
CA ALA A 21 2.30 -0.30 -9.79
C ALA A 21 1.40 -0.63 -10.99
N VAL A 22 1.86 -0.25 -12.18
CA VAL A 22 1.16 -0.58 -13.42
C VAL A 22 1.32 -2.06 -13.72
N LEU A 23 0.21 -2.77 -13.88
CA LEU A 23 0.20 -4.17 -14.29
C LEU A 23 0.61 -4.29 -15.75
N THR A 24 1.60 -5.14 -16.00
CA THR A 24 2.10 -5.48 -17.33
C THR A 24 2.04 -6.98 -17.54
N VAL A 25 1.86 -7.40 -18.79
CA VAL A 25 1.82 -8.83 -19.13
C VAL A 25 3.00 -9.16 -20.02
N SER A 26 3.76 -10.19 -19.66
CA SER A 26 4.89 -10.71 -20.45
C SER A 26 4.54 -12.07 -21.08
N GLY A 27 5.22 -12.43 -22.18
CA GLY A 27 5.08 -13.73 -22.84
C GLY A 27 3.75 -14.00 -23.52
N GLY A 28 2.86 -13.00 -23.63
CA GLY A 28 1.61 -13.12 -24.38
C GLY A 28 1.83 -13.08 -25.89
N THR A 29 0.80 -13.54 -26.64
CA THR A 29 0.81 -13.46 -28.10
C THR A 29 1.00 -12.03 -28.57
N THR A 30 1.91 -11.82 -29.50
CA THR A 30 2.04 -10.58 -30.27
C THR A 30 1.60 -10.86 -31.70
N SER A 31 0.79 -9.97 -32.28
CA SER A 31 0.30 -10.16 -33.65
C SER A 31 1.47 -10.38 -34.62
N ALA A 32 1.53 -11.56 -35.16
CA ALA A 32 2.63 -11.96 -36.06
C ALA A 32 2.38 -11.58 -37.52
N THR A 33 1.17 -11.12 -37.87
CA THR A 33 0.82 -10.79 -39.29
C THR A 33 0.07 -9.47 -39.36
N THR A 34 0.23 -8.75 -40.45
CA THR A 34 -0.42 -7.45 -40.72
C THR A 34 -1.95 -7.54 -40.84
N SER A 35 -2.51 -8.74 -40.89
CA SER A 35 -3.95 -8.99 -41.08
C SER A 35 -4.67 -9.34 -39.78
N ASN A 36 -3.95 -9.51 -38.65
CA ASN A 36 -4.54 -9.87 -37.37
C ASN A 36 -4.70 -8.64 -36.50
N VAL A 37 -5.85 -8.54 -35.83
CA VAL A 37 -6.14 -7.49 -34.86
C VAL A 37 -6.09 -8.09 -33.45
N LEU A 38 -5.22 -7.53 -32.60
CA LEU A 38 -5.17 -7.83 -31.19
C LEU A 38 -5.94 -6.79 -30.39
N THR A 39 -6.78 -7.25 -29.51
CA THR A 39 -7.47 -6.41 -28.52
C THR A 39 -7.31 -6.99 -27.13
N TYR A 40 -7.42 -6.13 -26.12
CA TYR A 40 -7.30 -6.51 -24.72
C TYR A 40 -8.52 -6.07 -23.94
N GLN A 41 -8.77 -6.76 -22.84
CA GLN A 41 -9.74 -6.37 -21.82
C GLN A 41 -9.21 -6.77 -20.46
N TRP A 42 -9.03 -5.78 -19.57
CA TRP A 42 -8.75 -6.06 -18.17
C TRP A 42 -10.02 -6.42 -17.44
N GLU A 43 -9.90 -7.40 -16.57
CA GLU A 43 -11.00 -7.91 -15.77
C GLU A 43 -10.59 -7.93 -14.29
N SER A 44 -11.55 -7.69 -13.41
CA SER A 44 -11.36 -7.77 -11.96
C SER A 44 -12.45 -8.63 -11.30
N GLY A 45 -12.12 -9.14 -10.12
CA GLY A 45 -13.06 -9.96 -9.36
C GLY A 45 -12.68 -10.12 -7.89
N PRO A 46 -13.60 -10.66 -7.07
CA PRO A 46 -13.38 -10.87 -5.64
C PRO A 46 -12.52 -12.09 -5.34
N ASN A 47 -12.28 -12.96 -6.32
CA ASN A 47 -11.47 -14.17 -6.21
C ASN A 47 -10.87 -14.53 -7.59
N ASP A 48 -10.05 -15.57 -7.65
CA ASP A 48 -9.35 -16.04 -8.85
C ASP A 48 -10.21 -16.82 -9.86
N SER A 49 -11.50 -16.94 -9.63
CA SER A 49 -12.44 -17.70 -10.47
C SER A 49 -13.62 -16.87 -10.98
N SER A 50 -13.88 -15.71 -10.39
CA SER A 50 -15.02 -14.84 -10.75
C SER A 50 -14.50 -13.48 -11.22
N PHE A 51 -14.63 -13.19 -12.51
CA PHE A 51 -14.15 -11.95 -13.11
C PHE A 51 -15.25 -11.24 -13.91
N SER A 52 -15.19 -9.91 -13.88
CA SER A 52 -16.01 -9.03 -14.72
C SER A 52 -15.12 -8.03 -15.46
N PRO A 53 -15.47 -7.65 -16.68
CA PRO A 53 -14.73 -6.65 -17.43
C PRO A 53 -14.69 -5.29 -16.70
N ILE A 54 -13.51 -4.69 -16.63
CA ILE A 54 -13.34 -3.31 -16.15
C ILE A 54 -13.65 -2.37 -17.32
N SER A 55 -14.69 -1.56 -17.17
CA SER A 55 -15.18 -0.70 -18.25
C SER A 55 -14.06 0.22 -18.78
N GLY A 56 -13.87 0.22 -20.10
CA GLY A 56 -12.90 1.06 -20.79
C GLY A 56 -11.43 0.65 -20.65
N GLN A 57 -11.12 -0.43 -19.91
CA GLN A 57 -9.73 -0.87 -19.68
C GLN A 57 -9.31 -1.90 -20.74
N THR A 58 -9.05 -1.40 -21.95
CA THR A 58 -8.68 -2.19 -23.13
C THR A 58 -7.23 -2.00 -23.57
N GLY A 59 -6.41 -1.35 -22.74
CA GLY A 59 -5.00 -1.12 -23.00
C GLY A 59 -4.12 -2.35 -22.75
N PRO A 60 -2.86 -2.33 -23.19
CA PRO A 60 -1.89 -3.40 -22.94
C PRO A 60 -1.50 -3.48 -21.46
N THR A 61 -1.65 -2.39 -20.70
CA THR A 61 -1.32 -2.26 -19.30
C THR A 61 -2.53 -1.72 -18.53
N TYR A 62 -2.53 -1.90 -17.19
CA TYR A 62 -3.58 -1.38 -16.32
C TYR A 62 -3.00 -0.94 -14.97
N GLN A 63 -3.46 0.16 -14.44
CA GLN A 63 -3.12 0.62 -13.09
C GLN A 63 -4.31 0.41 -12.15
N PRO A 64 -4.21 -0.55 -11.20
CA PRO A 64 -5.28 -0.80 -10.25
C PRO A 64 -5.54 0.40 -9.33
N PRO A 65 -6.80 0.70 -8.99
CA PRO A 65 -7.13 1.68 -7.94
C PRO A 65 -6.78 1.12 -6.56
N THR A 66 -6.49 2.03 -5.63
CA THR A 66 -6.17 1.74 -4.22
C THR A 66 -7.04 2.56 -3.27
N ASP A 67 -8.20 2.97 -3.70
CA ASP A 67 -9.16 3.80 -2.97
C ASP A 67 -10.18 2.99 -2.14
N THR A 68 -10.12 1.67 -2.23
CA THR A 68 -11.04 0.75 -1.54
C THR A 68 -10.27 -0.35 -0.83
N LEU A 69 -10.55 -0.56 0.46
CA LEU A 69 -9.93 -1.61 1.26
C LEU A 69 -10.35 -3.01 0.80
N GLY A 70 -9.41 -3.95 0.89
CA GLY A 70 -9.64 -5.36 0.60
C GLY A 70 -8.74 -5.89 -0.50
N THR A 71 -9.00 -7.14 -0.90
CA THR A 71 -8.26 -7.84 -1.95
C THR A 71 -9.11 -7.92 -3.21
N THR A 72 -8.52 -7.50 -4.32
CA THR A 72 -9.13 -7.60 -5.66
C THR A 72 -8.19 -8.39 -6.57
N PHE A 73 -8.76 -9.30 -7.33
CA PHE A 73 -8.04 -10.10 -8.31
C PHE A 73 -8.15 -9.45 -9.69
N TYR A 74 -7.08 -9.53 -10.47
CA TYR A 74 -6.98 -8.96 -11.81
C TYR A 74 -6.40 -9.97 -12.79
N ARG A 75 -6.91 -9.94 -14.02
CA ARG A 75 -6.35 -10.66 -15.16
C ARG A 75 -6.57 -9.85 -16.44
N ARG A 76 -5.84 -10.17 -17.49
CA ARG A 76 -6.04 -9.59 -18.80
C ARG A 76 -6.50 -10.65 -19.79
N LYS A 77 -7.63 -10.42 -20.44
CA LYS A 77 -8.08 -11.16 -21.61
C LYS A 77 -7.37 -10.59 -22.85
N ILE A 78 -6.92 -11.48 -23.73
CA ILE A 78 -6.43 -11.15 -25.06
C ILE A 78 -7.36 -11.79 -26.09
N ILE A 79 -7.66 -11.05 -27.15
CA ILE A 79 -8.49 -11.51 -28.25
C ILE A 79 -7.73 -11.21 -29.55
N GLU A 80 -7.48 -12.23 -30.34
CA GLU A 80 -6.93 -12.10 -31.70
C GLU A 80 -8.02 -12.41 -32.72
N THR A 81 -8.23 -11.48 -33.64
CA THR A 81 -9.19 -11.65 -34.74
C THR A 81 -8.47 -11.67 -36.08
N SER A 82 -8.71 -12.70 -36.90
CA SER A 82 -8.17 -12.86 -38.24
C SER A 82 -9.24 -13.45 -39.16
N ASN A 83 -9.47 -12.83 -40.29
CA ASN A 83 -10.44 -13.29 -41.32
C ASN A 83 -11.84 -13.56 -40.75
N GLY A 84 -12.29 -12.75 -39.75
CA GLY A 84 -13.58 -12.89 -39.12
C GLY A 84 -13.67 -14.00 -38.04
N LEU A 85 -12.60 -14.71 -37.76
CA LEU A 85 -12.49 -15.66 -36.66
C LEU A 85 -11.77 -15.04 -35.50
N SER A 86 -12.28 -15.24 -34.29
CA SER A 86 -11.68 -14.74 -33.05
C SER A 86 -11.29 -15.90 -32.14
N CYS A 87 -10.07 -15.84 -31.60
CA CYS A 87 -9.58 -16.70 -30.53
C CYS A 87 -9.24 -15.84 -29.31
N GLU A 88 -9.45 -16.37 -28.12
CA GLU A 88 -9.17 -15.64 -26.88
C GLU A 88 -8.41 -16.52 -25.88
N ASP A 89 -7.65 -15.89 -25.01
CA ASP A 89 -6.98 -16.49 -23.87
C ASP A 89 -6.81 -15.47 -22.75
N TYR A 90 -6.40 -15.93 -21.58
CA TYR A 90 -6.27 -15.11 -20.37
C TYR A 90 -4.85 -15.19 -19.82
N SER A 91 -4.39 -14.10 -19.25
CA SER A 91 -3.23 -14.16 -18.36
C SER A 91 -3.59 -14.96 -17.09
N ASN A 92 -2.57 -15.31 -16.30
CA ASN A 92 -2.82 -15.70 -14.91
C ASN A 92 -3.57 -14.59 -14.17
N ALA A 93 -4.29 -14.97 -13.12
CA ALA A 93 -4.84 -14.03 -12.14
C ALA A 93 -3.77 -13.66 -11.11
N ILE A 94 -3.78 -12.40 -10.69
CA ILE A 94 -3.00 -11.89 -9.56
C ILE A 94 -3.90 -11.16 -8.59
N SER A 95 -3.47 -11.00 -7.33
CA SER A 95 -4.21 -10.26 -6.31
C SER A 95 -3.47 -8.98 -5.92
N ILE A 96 -4.23 -7.91 -5.74
CA ILE A 96 -3.78 -6.66 -5.10
C ILE A 96 -4.59 -6.48 -3.82
N THR A 97 -3.88 -6.25 -2.70
CA THR A 97 -4.53 -6.03 -1.41
C THR A 97 -4.30 -4.59 -0.95
N VAL A 98 -5.38 -3.86 -0.69
CA VAL A 98 -5.35 -2.50 -0.13
C VAL A 98 -5.65 -2.58 1.36
N LYS A 99 -4.75 -2.02 2.16
CA LYS A 99 -4.79 -2.06 3.63
C LYS A 99 -4.84 -0.65 4.21
N THR A 100 -5.19 -0.54 5.49
CA THR A 100 -5.00 0.68 6.28
C THR A 100 -4.18 0.35 7.51
N LEU A 101 -3.22 1.20 7.84
CA LEU A 101 -2.44 1.13 9.07
C LEU A 101 -3.16 1.97 10.13
N ASP A 102 -3.56 1.34 11.23
CA ASP A 102 -4.01 2.04 12.43
C ASP A 102 -2.77 2.48 13.23
N ALA A 103 -2.64 3.77 13.49
CA ALA A 103 -1.52 4.33 14.24
C ALA A 103 -1.51 3.97 15.74
N GLY A 104 -2.59 3.39 16.25
CA GLY A 104 -2.76 3.14 17.69
C GLY A 104 -3.01 4.41 18.48
N GLU A 105 -2.70 4.38 19.77
CA GLU A 105 -2.85 5.50 20.72
C GLU A 105 -1.65 5.57 21.65
N ILE A 106 -1.28 6.78 22.04
CA ILE A 106 -0.22 7.05 23.02
C ILE A 106 -0.79 7.78 24.24
N SER A 107 -0.10 7.70 25.39
CA SER A 107 -0.50 8.41 26.59
C SER A 107 -0.51 9.94 26.40
N GLY A 108 -1.30 10.61 27.22
CA GLY A 108 -1.60 12.03 27.08
C GLY A 108 -0.51 12.97 27.59
N ASN A 109 -0.90 14.22 27.76
CA ASN A 109 -0.03 15.31 28.18
C ASN A 109 0.26 15.27 29.68
N GLU A 110 1.40 15.81 30.09
CA GLU A 110 1.73 16.11 31.49
C GLU A 110 2.32 17.51 31.62
N GLU A 111 2.26 18.07 32.83
CA GLU A 111 2.95 19.30 33.19
C GLU A 111 4.09 18.97 34.15
N ILE A 112 5.26 19.47 33.89
CA ILE A 112 6.47 19.27 34.71
C ILE A 112 7.15 20.61 34.96
N CYS A 113 7.89 20.70 36.05
CA CYS A 113 8.72 21.88 36.33
C CYS A 113 9.84 22.03 35.29
N TYR A 114 10.33 23.26 35.15
CA TYR A 114 11.52 23.53 34.34
C TYR A 114 12.67 22.61 34.74
N ASP A 115 13.35 22.04 33.77
CA ASP A 115 14.41 21.01 33.94
C ASP A 115 13.93 19.76 34.67
N GLY A 116 12.63 19.49 34.64
CA GLY A 116 12.03 18.26 35.15
C GLY A 116 12.17 17.11 34.16
N ALA A 117 12.21 15.88 34.70
CA ALA A 117 12.21 14.67 33.89
C ALA A 117 10.75 14.26 33.57
N PRO A 118 10.41 14.10 32.27
CA PRO A 118 9.07 13.66 31.91
C PRO A 118 8.88 12.16 32.17
N SER A 119 7.64 11.78 32.41
CA SER A 119 7.22 10.38 32.41
C SER A 119 7.34 9.77 31.01
N SER A 120 7.49 8.45 30.92
CA SER A 120 7.44 7.78 29.63
C SER A 120 6.10 7.99 28.93
N ILE A 121 6.15 8.22 27.63
CA ILE A 121 4.95 8.21 26.79
C ILE A 121 4.67 6.78 26.39
N ASN A 122 3.63 6.19 26.99
CA ASN A 122 3.29 4.80 26.79
C ASN A 122 2.39 4.60 25.58
N SER A 123 2.52 3.45 24.91
CA SER A 123 1.49 2.97 24.00
C SER A 123 0.25 2.57 24.82
N VAL A 124 -0.85 3.24 24.60
CA VAL A 124 -2.17 2.88 25.17
C VAL A 124 -2.80 1.79 24.31
N ARG A 125 -2.63 1.91 23.00
CA ARG A 125 -2.98 0.91 22.00
C ARG A 125 -1.91 0.91 20.92
N ASP A 126 -1.38 -0.28 20.61
CA ASP A 126 -0.35 -0.42 19.61
C ASP A 126 -0.89 -0.16 18.18
N ALA A 127 -0.02 0.31 17.31
CA ALA A 127 -0.35 0.41 15.91
C ALA A 127 -0.51 -0.99 15.31
N SER A 128 -1.35 -1.12 14.30
CA SER A 128 -1.64 -2.41 13.69
C SER A 128 -2.01 -2.30 12.21
N VAL A 129 -1.60 -3.31 11.45
CA VAL A 129 -2.05 -3.59 10.10
C VAL A 129 -2.13 -5.10 9.91
N ALA A 130 -3.10 -5.57 9.17
CA ALA A 130 -3.32 -7.02 9.02
C ALA A 130 -2.11 -7.72 8.39
N GLY A 131 -1.51 -8.66 9.15
CA GLY A 131 -0.47 -9.56 8.66
C GLY A 131 0.93 -8.96 8.50
N GLU A 132 1.19 -7.76 9.07
CA GLU A 132 2.50 -7.11 8.98
C GLU A 132 3.09 -6.79 10.35
N VAL A 133 4.42 -6.66 10.39
CA VAL A 133 5.15 -6.23 11.57
C VAL A 133 5.21 -4.71 11.58
N ILE A 134 4.98 -4.12 12.74
CA ILE A 134 5.05 -2.67 12.94
C ILE A 134 6.40 -2.31 13.53
N THR A 135 6.99 -1.26 13.00
CA THR A 135 8.13 -0.54 13.56
C THR A 135 7.71 0.89 13.87
N TYR A 136 8.45 1.54 14.77
CA TYR A 136 8.10 2.87 15.25
C TYR A 136 9.28 3.82 15.12
N ASP A 137 8.95 5.08 14.98
CA ASP A 137 9.85 6.20 15.15
C ASP A 137 9.16 7.31 15.96
N TRP A 138 9.96 8.12 16.69
CA TRP A 138 9.44 9.22 17.48
C TRP A 138 10.08 10.52 17.05
N GLN A 139 9.26 11.53 16.94
CA GLN A 139 9.70 12.87 16.67
C GLN A 139 9.26 13.83 17.78
N GLN A 140 10.04 14.87 17.96
CA GLN A 140 9.77 15.96 18.89
C GLN A 140 9.72 17.29 18.18
N SER A 141 8.91 18.22 18.73
CA SER A 141 8.79 19.60 18.30
C SER A 141 8.85 20.51 19.50
N ILE A 142 9.61 21.59 19.38
CA ILE A 142 9.75 22.66 20.38
C ILE A 142 9.17 24.00 19.90
N ASP A 143 8.55 24.02 18.74
CA ASP A 143 7.97 25.19 18.07
C ASP A 143 6.47 25.01 17.79
N ASN A 144 5.79 24.29 18.67
CA ASN A 144 4.35 24.02 18.63
C ASN A 144 3.91 23.25 17.37
N GLY A 145 4.73 22.29 16.92
CA GLY A 145 4.41 21.42 15.79
C GLY A 145 4.73 21.98 14.40
N VAL A 146 5.41 23.13 14.32
CA VAL A 146 5.82 23.75 13.05
C VAL A 146 6.95 22.95 12.39
N SER A 147 7.94 22.54 13.20
CA SER A 147 9.01 21.64 12.76
C SER A 147 9.17 20.44 13.68
N TRP A 148 9.69 19.35 13.14
CA TRP A 148 9.86 18.09 13.84
C TRP A 148 11.26 17.54 13.62
N THR A 149 11.88 17.06 14.70
CA THR A 149 13.18 16.38 14.69
C THR A 149 13.06 15.05 15.39
N ASP A 150 13.97 14.12 15.14
CA ASP A 150 13.95 12.82 15.78
C ASP A 150 14.10 12.96 17.30
N ALA A 151 13.26 12.24 18.02
CA ALA A 151 13.37 12.10 19.45
C ALA A 151 14.40 11.01 19.78
N PRO A 152 15.30 11.20 20.76
CA PRO A 152 16.25 10.16 21.16
C PRO A 152 15.55 8.89 21.68
N SER A 153 16.13 7.71 21.38
CA SER A 153 15.60 6.38 21.76
C SER A 153 14.22 6.09 21.18
N ASN A 154 14.08 6.23 19.88
CA ASN A 154 12.83 6.45 19.16
C ASN A 154 12.22 5.23 18.43
N ASN A 155 12.76 4.04 18.58
CA ASN A 155 12.33 2.86 17.78
C ASN A 155 11.44 1.85 18.53
N SER A 156 10.76 2.29 19.58
CA SER A 156 9.85 1.48 20.39
C SER A 156 8.43 2.02 20.37
N ALA A 157 7.45 1.16 20.70
CA ALA A 157 6.05 1.59 20.88
C ALA A 157 5.90 2.64 21.98
N THR A 158 6.80 2.61 22.99
CA THR A 158 6.86 3.53 24.13
C THR A 158 8.10 4.41 24.02
N LEU A 159 7.96 5.71 24.24
CA LEU A 159 9.10 6.64 24.36
C LEU A 159 9.54 6.74 25.81
N ILE A 160 10.79 6.34 26.07
CA ILE A 160 11.39 6.38 27.40
C ILE A 160 12.40 7.52 27.46
N PHE A 161 12.24 8.42 28.41
CA PHE A 161 13.12 9.59 28.56
C PHE A 161 14.40 9.30 29.33
N GLY A 162 14.41 8.28 30.18
CA GLY A 162 15.58 7.98 31.05
C GLY A 162 15.90 9.15 31.99
N SER A 163 17.13 9.67 31.91
CA SER A 163 17.55 10.84 32.70
C SER A 163 17.40 12.18 31.95
N ARG A 164 16.67 12.22 30.85
CA ARG A 164 16.45 13.46 30.09
C ARG A 164 15.50 14.38 30.83
N THR A 165 15.79 15.67 30.77
CA THR A 165 14.93 16.73 31.29
C THR A 165 14.45 17.64 30.15
N LEU A 166 13.36 18.35 30.38
CA LEU A 166 12.83 19.33 29.43
C LEU A 166 12.91 20.75 30.03
N THR A 167 13.39 21.68 29.23
CA THR A 167 13.53 23.10 29.61
C THR A 167 12.50 24.00 28.94
N GLN A 168 11.62 23.43 28.14
CA GLN A 168 10.54 24.13 27.42
C GLN A 168 9.44 23.16 27.03
N THR A 169 8.27 23.71 26.67
CA THR A 169 7.17 22.90 26.14
C THR A 169 7.64 22.16 24.88
N THR A 170 7.51 20.85 24.91
CA THR A 170 7.91 19.95 23.84
C THR A 170 6.75 19.04 23.48
N GLN A 171 6.44 18.94 22.21
CA GLN A 171 5.46 18.01 21.69
C GLN A 171 6.16 16.77 21.16
N PHE A 172 5.51 15.61 21.27
CA PHE A 172 6.00 14.35 20.75
C PHE A 172 4.94 13.72 19.87
N LYS A 173 5.37 13.08 18.79
CA LYS A 173 4.52 12.21 17.96
C LYS A 173 5.22 10.91 17.68
N ARG A 174 4.44 9.84 17.58
CA ARG A 174 4.90 8.53 17.17
C ARG A 174 4.52 8.30 15.70
N ILE A 175 5.44 7.79 14.92
CA ILE A 175 5.22 7.35 13.54
C ILE A 175 5.28 5.83 13.54
N ALA A 176 4.27 5.19 12.99
CA ALA A 176 4.24 3.74 12.81
C ALA A 176 4.48 3.43 11.34
N PHE A 177 5.27 2.39 11.10
CA PHE A 177 5.62 1.91 9.77
C PHE A 177 5.31 0.41 9.68
N SER A 178 4.84 0.00 8.53
CA SER A 178 4.83 -1.40 8.13
C SER A 178 5.49 -1.53 6.76
N THR A 179 5.57 -2.73 6.23
CA THR A 179 6.14 -2.97 4.88
C THR A 179 5.41 -2.21 3.78
N SER A 180 4.10 -2.04 3.92
CA SER A 180 3.27 -1.37 2.91
C SER A 180 2.77 0.01 3.34
N CYS A 181 2.82 0.39 4.63
CA CYS A 181 2.17 1.60 5.11
C CYS A 181 3.00 2.41 6.11
N THR A 182 2.77 3.74 6.11
CA THR A 182 3.31 4.67 7.11
C THR A 182 2.21 5.58 7.62
N VAL A 183 2.10 5.76 8.96
CA VAL A 183 1.16 6.72 9.57
C VAL A 183 1.72 7.34 10.84
N SER A 184 1.45 8.62 11.06
CA SER A 184 1.86 9.38 12.27
C SER A 184 0.69 9.62 13.23
N LYS A 185 0.98 9.65 14.53
CA LYS A 185 0.10 10.04 15.64
C LYS A 185 0.80 11.03 16.57
#